data_0aae0b9fb0785cc233467784b9f1d5bd
#
_entry.id   0aae0b9fb0785cc233467784b9f1d5bd
#
_cell.length_a   1.000
_cell.length_b   1.000
_cell.length_c   1.000
_cell.angle_alpha   90.00
_cell.angle_beta   90.00
_cell.angle_gamma   90.00
#
_symmetry.space_group_name_H-M   'P 1'
#
loop_
_entity.id
_entity.type
_entity.pdbx_description
1 polymer ?
#
loop_
_entity_poly.entity_id
_entity_poly.type
_entity_poly.pdbx_seq_one_letter_code
_entity_poly.pdbx_strand_id
1 'polypeptide(L)'
;MWNNIKGESPQDFDNYPSDMLLYYSYTNIQQTXCRSYFXETGRADFSVLSSTLDGXKVDLLNNAKXCLNIKGTQLSRDNLEVLGNMACTLDENYIQSSDSYILEKLKNCNDFSDQQITAMETVICSGNTTYGNPSTWTEKTLEQLDILPLYLTENFWKHISTRNKSTFLKKFMKRLRTNKTMKRKLKKLFKECTKSLRSKRSTVNACPDSLGNITQVTISNDAFPFGYDTTTFNHCLSAQVVMDNLASLTEKVDDDDMQKVLLEKLHQAYPXGLSDQQVQVLXSVSRVASMEQINKWNITTVDTLAALMDNGNGEWDSAKAKVIFTKFLSAGNSLGASELNSIGGPNLCALDLSVLQGIRNDSLRDADALEITNCSSAHKKAFFAVAEIAFPINFFKTRATADQLTSYQLIQTYLGGANITYIRSLSRVNISMDINTFIGLDSAVVQALSVSEVSGLLGSNLNDLKTFENNTVVHNWVSKQFQSELDKLGIGLIGGRVDSNTTPMITNTAIPITNTTSGQSRGTYPAPLLFLLGLLFIAVQM
;
A
#
# COMPACT_ATOMS: atom_id res chain seq x y z
N MET A 1 21.56 12.86 6.60
CA MET A 1 22.15 12.68 5.25
C MET A 1 21.36 13.44 4.19
N TRP A 2 20.04 13.29 4.12
CA TRP A 2 19.23 13.94 3.07
C TRP A 2 19.43 15.47 3.04
N ASN A 3 19.41 16.09 4.21
CA ASN A 3 19.57 17.55 4.24
C ASN A 3 20.94 18.01 3.74
N ASN A 4 21.94 17.15 3.85
CA ASN A 4 23.28 17.48 3.33
C ASN A 4 23.33 17.33 1.82
N ILE A 5 22.55 16.39 1.26
CA ILE A 5 22.53 16.18 -0.18
C ILE A 5 21.71 17.25 -0.90
N LYS A 6 20.62 17.67 -0.25
CA LYS A 6 19.59 18.49 -0.89
C LYS A 6 20.14 19.79 -1.48
N GLY A 7 21.14 20.39 -0.84
CA GLY A 7 21.70 21.65 -1.27
C GLY A 7 22.91 21.55 -2.19
N GLU A 8 23.38 20.33 -2.44
CA GLU A 8 24.56 20.15 -3.27
C GLU A 8 24.21 20.13 -4.74
N SER A 9 25.21 20.40 -5.58
CA SER A 9 25.08 20.26 -7.02
C SER A 9 25.81 18.98 -7.39
N PRO A 10 25.15 17.84 -7.35
CA PRO A 10 25.86 16.57 -7.47
C PRO A 10 26.27 16.33 -8.91
N GLN A 11 27.50 15.93 -9.06
CA GLN A 11 28.02 15.46 -10.34
C GLN A 11 28.39 13.98 -10.25
N ASP A 12 28.55 13.46 -9.04
CA ASP A 12 28.86 12.07 -8.81
C ASP A 12 27.70 11.41 -8.06
N PHE A 13 26.63 11.13 -8.78
CA PHE A 13 25.44 10.54 -8.14
C PHE A 13 25.70 9.15 -7.56
N ASP A 14 26.70 8.45 -8.07
CA ASP A 14 27.03 7.13 -7.55
C ASP A 14 27.64 7.18 -6.14
N ASN A 15 27.97 8.37 -5.64
CA ASN A 15 28.44 8.53 -4.26
C ASN A 15 27.31 8.47 -3.23
N TYR A 16 26.06 8.43 -3.67
CA TYR A 16 24.90 8.46 -2.79
C TYR A 16 24.08 7.20 -2.96
N PRO A 17 23.43 6.71 -1.87
CA PRO A 17 22.49 5.60 -2.03
C PRO A 17 21.40 5.96 -3.04
N SER A 18 21.10 5.02 -3.92
CA SER A 18 20.14 5.27 -5.01
C SER A 18 18.77 5.68 -4.47
N ASP A 19 18.33 5.06 -3.38
CA ASP A 19 17.02 5.37 -2.81
C ASP A 19 16.92 6.81 -2.34
N MET A 20 18.04 7.39 -1.90
CA MET A 20 18.03 8.78 -1.44
C MET A 20 17.93 9.76 -2.59
N LEU A 21 18.44 9.38 -3.75
CA LEU A 21 18.36 10.25 -4.93
C LEU A 21 16.93 10.42 -5.44
N LEU A 22 16.03 9.53 -5.07
CA LEU A 22 14.61 9.68 -5.42
C LEU A 22 13.99 10.94 -4.82
N TYR A 23 14.55 11.41 -3.70
CA TYR A 23 14.04 12.59 -3.00
C TYR A 23 14.82 13.86 -3.34
N TYR A 24 15.85 13.75 -4.16
CA TYR A 24 16.65 14.92 -4.54
C TYR A 24 15.83 15.81 -5.47
N SER A 25 15.98 17.12 -5.31
CA SER A 25 15.25 18.08 -6.15
C SER A 25 15.82 18.06 -7.57
N TYR A 26 15.05 17.57 -8.51
CA TYR A 26 15.49 17.44 -9.88
C TYR A 26 15.82 18.82 -10.50
N THR A 27 15.18 19.89 -10.02
CA THR A 27 15.46 21.22 -10.56
C THR A 27 16.90 21.64 -10.35
N ASN A 28 17.61 21.02 -9.40
CA ASN A 28 19.02 21.32 -9.16
C ASN A 28 19.97 20.55 -10.09
N ILE A 29 19.44 19.70 -10.94
CA ILE A 29 20.28 18.87 -11.81
C ILE A 29 20.41 19.54 -13.17
N GLN A 30 21.66 19.75 -13.61
CA GLN A 30 21.89 20.31 -14.91
C GLN A 30 21.46 19.33 -16.01
N GLN A 31 21.03 19.88 -17.13
CA GLN A 31 20.52 19.08 -18.25
C GLN A 31 21.55 18.03 -18.70
N THR A 32 22.82 18.39 -18.69
CA THR A 32 23.90 17.49 -19.10
C THR A 32 24.16 16.35 -18.12
N UNK A 33 23.62 16.32 -17.04
CA UNK A 33 23.81 15.39 -16.05
C UNK A 33 22.63 14.58 -15.75
N CYS A 34 21.64 14.94 -16.44
CA CYS A 34 20.37 14.30 -16.08
C CYS A 34 20.38 12.81 -16.39
N ARG A 35 21.02 12.42 -17.47
CA ARG A 35 21.07 10.99 -17.81
C ARG A 35 21.80 10.19 -16.73
N SER A 36 22.89 10.72 -16.19
CA SER A 36 23.61 10.07 -15.09
C SER A 36 22.75 9.99 -13.83
N TYR A 37 21.96 11.02 -13.59
CA TYR A 37 21.05 11.01 -12.44
C TYR A 37 20.05 9.85 -12.56
N PHE A 38 19.46 9.70 -13.73
CA PHE A 38 18.47 8.63 -13.91
C PHE A 38 19.08 7.22 -13.95
N UNK A 39 20.24 7.17 -14.31
CA UNK A 39 20.91 6.03 -14.29
C UNK A 39 21.09 5.50 -12.99
N GLU A 40 21.42 6.43 -12.06
CA GLU A 40 21.63 6.04 -10.68
C GLU A 40 20.31 5.83 -9.94
N THR A 41 19.33 6.70 -10.16
CA THR A 41 18.02 6.49 -9.54
C THR A 41 17.33 5.23 -10.04
N GLY A 42 17.68 4.79 -11.24
CA GLY A 42 17.13 3.55 -11.79
C GLY A 42 17.51 2.30 -11.00
N ARG A 43 18.50 2.41 -10.12
CA ARG A 43 18.90 1.30 -9.26
C ARG A 43 18.13 1.27 -7.95
N ALA A 44 17.30 2.30 -7.70
CA ALA A 44 16.59 2.44 -6.44
C ALA A 44 15.44 1.46 -6.34
N ASP A 45 14.99 1.25 -5.11
CA ASP A 45 13.77 0.50 -4.83
C ASP A 45 12.61 1.49 -4.84
N PHE A 46 11.85 1.52 -5.93
CA PHE A 46 10.76 2.49 -6.08
C PHE A 46 9.58 2.20 -5.15
N SER A 47 9.55 1.04 -4.52
CA SER A 47 8.50 0.75 -3.54
C SER A 47 8.64 1.59 -2.27
N VAL A 48 9.80 2.24 -2.05
CA VAL A 48 9.94 3.16 -0.90
C VAL A 48 9.09 4.42 -1.09
N LEU A 49 8.69 4.73 -2.32
CA LEU A 49 7.78 5.84 -2.57
C LEU A 49 6.35 5.34 -2.33
N SER A 50 5.75 5.82 -1.25
CA SER A 50 4.41 5.39 -0.87
C SER A 50 3.37 5.88 -1.86
N SER A 51 2.14 5.38 -1.74
CA SER A 51 1.05 5.81 -2.60
C SER A 51 0.73 7.30 -2.43
N THR A 52 1.03 7.87 -1.26
CA THR A 52 0.84 9.31 -1.05
C THR A 52 1.83 10.13 -1.87
N LEU A 53 2.89 9.49 -2.38
CA LEU A 53 3.90 10.14 -3.21
C LEU A 53 3.71 9.84 -4.70
N ASP A 54 2.51 9.48 -5.12
CA ASP A 54 2.25 9.20 -6.54
C ASP A 54 2.57 10.41 -7.42
N GLY A 55 2.39 11.63 -6.94
CA GLY A 55 2.85 12.82 -7.65
C GLY A 55 4.36 12.81 -7.89
N UNK A 56 5.11 12.34 -7.10
CA UNK A 56 6.48 12.25 -7.22
C UNK A 56 6.91 11.32 -8.23
N LYS A 57 6.10 10.24 -8.23
CA LYS A 57 6.40 9.25 -9.25
C LYS A 57 6.13 9.79 -10.65
N VAL A 58 5.01 10.45 -10.82
CA VAL A 58 4.64 11.06 -12.10
C VAL A 58 5.68 12.10 -12.52
N ASP A 59 6.11 12.94 -11.59
CA ASP A 59 7.11 13.96 -11.88
C ASP A 59 8.47 13.33 -12.24
N LEU A 60 8.86 12.28 -11.52
CA LEU A 60 10.10 11.57 -11.85
C LEU A 60 10.06 11.03 -13.27
N LEU A 61 8.96 10.40 -13.64
CA LEU A 61 8.83 9.85 -14.99
C LEU A 61 8.83 10.96 -16.02
N ASN A 62 8.09 12.04 -15.81
CA ASN A 62 8.05 13.15 -16.75
C ASN A 62 9.42 13.77 -16.93
N ASN A 63 10.17 13.93 -15.84
CA ASN A 63 11.52 14.47 -15.90
C ASN A 63 12.48 13.53 -16.65
N ALA A 64 12.33 12.24 -16.45
CA ALA A 64 13.13 11.25 -17.18
C ALA A 64 12.79 11.28 -18.66
N LYS A 65 11.57 11.41 -19.01
CA LYS A 65 11.18 11.51 -20.41
C LYS A 65 11.78 12.73 -21.08
N UNK A 66 11.81 13.50 -20.37
CA UNK A 66 12.37 14.69 -20.82
C UNK A 66 13.82 14.63 -21.00
N CYS A 67 14.37 14.20 -20.11
CA CYS A 67 15.84 14.03 -20.18
C CYS A 67 16.26 13.13 -21.34
N LEU A 68 15.54 12.06 -21.53
CA LEU A 68 15.88 11.05 -22.52
C LEU A 68 15.23 11.29 -23.89
N ASN A 69 14.54 12.40 -24.03
CA ASN A 69 13.86 12.76 -25.28
C ASN A 69 12.84 11.70 -25.70
N ILE A 70 12.08 11.23 -24.73
CA ILE A 70 11.04 10.23 -24.96
C ILE A 70 9.70 10.94 -25.15
N LYS A 71 9.01 10.63 -26.26
CA LYS A 71 7.77 11.32 -26.60
C LYS A 71 6.61 10.33 -26.78
N GLY A 72 6.34 9.53 -25.89
CA GLY A 72 5.23 8.58 -25.99
C GLY A 72 5.47 7.46 -25.03
N THR A 73 4.88 6.31 -25.35
CA THR A 73 4.95 5.16 -24.46
C THR A 73 5.83 4.04 -24.99
N GLN A 74 6.49 4.24 -26.13
CA GLN A 74 7.35 3.21 -26.71
C GLN A 74 8.79 3.44 -26.24
N LEU A 75 9.18 2.75 -25.19
CA LEU A 75 10.52 2.88 -24.65
C LEU A 75 11.47 1.92 -25.36
N SER A 76 12.60 2.44 -25.80
CA SER A 76 13.63 1.62 -26.42
C SER A 76 14.42 0.85 -25.37
N ARG A 77 15.21 -0.11 -25.82
CA ARG A 77 16.10 -0.84 -24.92
C ARG A 77 17.05 0.12 -24.18
N ASP A 78 17.60 1.11 -24.89
CA ASP A 78 18.48 2.09 -24.26
C ASP A 78 17.75 2.90 -23.18
N ASN A 79 16.51 3.33 -23.47
CA ASN A 79 15.71 4.04 -22.49
C ASN A 79 15.52 3.19 -21.24
N LEU A 80 15.19 1.92 -21.44
CA LEU A 80 14.91 1.00 -20.33
C LEU A 80 16.15 0.75 -19.48
N GLU A 81 17.34 0.71 -20.12
CA GLU A 81 18.57 0.56 -19.37
C GLU A 81 18.78 1.73 -18.41
N VAL A 82 18.48 2.94 -18.86
CA VAL A 82 18.63 4.12 -18.01
C VAL A 82 17.55 4.16 -16.93
N LEU A 83 16.29 3.91 -17.31
CA LEU A 83 15.18 3.98 -16.36
C LEU A 83 15.26 2.92 -15.27
N GLY A 84 15.80 1.74 -15.60
CA GLY A 84 15.99 0.69 -14.61
C GLY A 84 14.71 0.35 -13.87
N ASN A 85 14.76 0.38 -12.54
CA ASN A 85 13.63 0.01 -11.70
C ASN A 85 12.48 1.00 -11.75
N MET A 86 12.65 2.15 -12.40
CA MET A 86 11.52 3.04 -12.65
C MET A 86 10.47 2.35 -13.52
N ALA A 87 10.87 1.30 -14.26
CA ALA A 87 9.92 0.48 -15.01
C ALA A 87 8.79 -0.05 -14.14
N CYS A 88 9.05 -0.24 -12.85
CA CYS A 88 8.03 -0.74 -11.91
C CYS A 88 6.87 0.23 -11.73
N THR A 89 7.07 1.51 -12.06
CA THR A 89 6.03 2.54 -11.95
C THR A 89 5.24 2.75 -13.23
N LEU A 90 5.63 2.08 -14.32
CA LEU A 90 5.01 2.28 -15.63
C LEU A 90 3.67 1.55 -15.72
N ASP A 91 2.72 2.18 -16.41
CA ASP A 91 1.41 1.56 -16.58
C ASP A 91 1.39 0.59 -17.78
N GLU A 92 0.23 0.00 -18.01
CA GLU A 92 0.06 -1.04 -19.04
C GLU A 92 0.40 -0.55 -20.44
N ASN A 93 0.17 0.74 -20.72
CA ASN A 93 0.44 1.28 -22.06
C ASN A 93 1.94 1.24 -22.38
N TYR A 94 2.77 1.61 -21.41
CA TYR A 94 4.21 1.52 -21.57
C TYR A 94 4.68 0.07 -21.71
N ILE A 95 4.14 -0.82 -20.87
CA ILE A 95 4.57 -2.21 -20.88
C ILE A 95 4.27 -2.86 -22.24
N GLN A 96 3.07 -2.61 -22.77
CA GLN A 96 2.67 -3.24 -24.03
C GLN A 96 3.39 -2.68 -25.25
N SER A 97 3.71 -1.39 -25.25
CA SER A 97 4.23 -0.75 -26.46
C SER A 97 5.76 -0.64 -26.51
N SER A 98 6.43 -0.89 -25.38
CA SER A 98 7.89 -0.75 -25.31
C SER A 98 8.60 -1.98 -25.85
N ASP A 99 9.91 -1.86 -26.01
CA ASP A 99 10.78 -3.01 -26.32
C ASP A 99 10.53 -4.09 -25.27
N SER A 100 10.47 -5.34 -25.70
CA SER A 100 10.21 -6.46 -24.79
C SER A 100 11.28 -6.61 -23.70
N TYR A 101 12.41 -5.93 -23.85
CA TYR A 101 13.43 -5.87 -22.81
C TYR A 101 12.86 -5.34 -21.48
N ILE A 102 11.72 -4.63 -21.52
CA ILE A 102 11.09 -4.14 -20.31
C ILE A 102 10.80 -5.30 -19.33
N LEU A 103 10.57 -6.50 -19.84
CA LEU A 103 10.33 -7.67 -18.97
C LEU A 103 11.52 -7.91 -18.05
N GLU A 104 12.74 -7.66 -18.53
CA GLU A 104 13.92 -7.87 -17.69
C GLU A 104 13.96 -6.89 -16.51
N LYS A 105 13.51 -5.67 -16.74
CA LYS A 105 13.44 -4.67 -15.66
C LYS A 105 12.31 -4.98 -14.68
N LEU A 106 11.19 -5.51 -15.19
CA LEU A 106 10.06 -5.84 -14.34
C LEU A 106 10.37 -6.97 -13.36
N LYS A 107 11.38 -7.80 -13.64
CA LYS A 107 11.80 -8.85 -12.71
C LYS A 107 12.26 -8.29 -11.36
N ASN A 108 12.62 -7.01 -11.32
CA ASN A 108 13.10 -6.37 -10.09
C ASN A 108 11.99 -5.74 -9.26
N CYS A 109 10.75 -5.80 -9.72
CA CYS A 109 9.63 -5.16 -9.04
C CYS A 109 9.09 -6.03 -7.92
N ASN A 110 8.55 -5.37 -6.88
CA ASN A 110 8.05 -6.08 -5.70
C ASN A 110 6.58 -6.44 -5.78
N ASP A 111 5.83 -5.78 -6.67
CA ASP A 111 4.41 -6.09 -6.86
C ASP A 111 3.93 -5.45 -8.15
N PHE A 112 2.73 -5.83 -8.58
CA PHE A 112 2.14 -5.34 -9.83
C PHE A 112 0.65 -5.14 -9.67
N SER A 113 0.11 -4.15 -10.38
CA SER A 113 -1.33 -4.00 -10.51
C SER A 113 -1.86 -5.07 -11.48
N ASP A 114 -3.17 -5.30 -11.44
CA ASP A 114 -3.79 -6.25 -12.38
C ASP A 114 -3.58 -5.81 -13.83
N GLN A 115 -3.60 -4.50 -14.09
CA GLN A 115 -3.37 -3.97 -15.43
C GLN A 115 -1.94 -4.23 -15.90
N GLN A 116 -0.97 -4.06 -15.01
CA GLN A 116 0.42 -4.38 -15.33
C GLN A 116 0.59 -5.87 -15.64
N ILE A 117 -0.05 -6.73 -14.86
CA ILE A 117 0.04 -8.18 -15.06
C ILE A 117 -0.54 -8.54 -16.43
N THR A 118 -1.72 -8.01 -16.76
CA THR A 118 -2.33 -8.27 -18.05
C THR A 118 -1.42 -7.83 -19.20
N ALA A 119 -0.79 -6.66 -19.06
CA ALA A 119 0.12 -6.15 -20.08
C ALA A 119 1.34 -7.05 -20.24
N MET A 120 1.92 -7.50 -19.11
CA MET A 120 3.06 -8.41 -19.17
C MET A 120 2.70 -9.71 -19.89
N GLU A 121 1.53 -10.26 -19.58
CA GLU A 121 1.07 -11.50 -20.21
C GLU A 121 0.86 -11.31 -21.71
N THR A 122 0.31 -10.18 -22.11
CA THR A 122 0.13 -9.86 -23.52
C THR A 122 1.47 -9.89 -24.25
N VAL A 123 2.49 -9.26 -23.63
CA VAL A 123 3.82 -9.23 -24.24
C VAL A 123 4.45 -10.61 -24.29
N ILE A 124 4.41 -11.36 -23.19
CA ILE A 124 5.03 -12.69 -23.11
C ILE A 124 4.34 -13.64 -24.09
N CYS A 125 3.01 -13.63 -24.12
CA CYS A 125 2.25 -14.56 -24.94
C CYS A 125 2.23 -14.19 -26.43
N SER A 126 2.69 -13.00 -26.78
CA SER A 126 2.78 -12.59 -28.18
C SER A 126 3.79 -13.45 -28.96
N GLY A 127 4.74 -14.05 -28.26
CA GLY A 127 5.81 -14.79 -28.88
C GLY A 127 6.96 -13.93 -29.41
N ASN A 128 6.86 -12.62 -29.30
CA ASN A 128 7.84 -11.68 -29.85
C ASN A 128 8.87 -11.24 -28.82
N THR A 129 9.27 -12.16 -27.97
CA THR A 129 10.25 -11.92 -26.92
C THR A 129 11.34 -12.97 -27.00
N THR A 130 12.37 -12.83 -26.16
CA THR A 130 13.42 -13.85 -26.07
C THR A 130 12.89 -15.16 -25.51
N TYR A 131 11.68 -15.17 -24.93
CA TYR A 131 11.08 -16.40 -24.40
C TYR A 131 10.39 -17.22 -25.47
N GLY A 132 10.17 -16.66 -26.64
CA GLY A 132 9.67 -17.40 -27.78
C GLY A 132 8.17 -17.65 -27.75
N ASN A 133 7.73 -18.43 -28.72
CA ASN A 133 6.31 -18.76 -28.89
C ASN A 133 5.82 -19.64 -27.75
N PRO A 134 4.60 -19.39 -27.22
CA PRO A 134 4.07 -20.22 -26.14
C PRO A 134 4.11 -21.72 -26.39
N SER A 135 3.97 -22.16 -27.64
CA SER A 135 4.01 -23.59 -27.96
C SER A 135 5.38 -24.22 -27.70
N THR A 136 6.43 -23.40 -27.56
CA THR A 136 7.79 -23.90 -27.35
C THR A 136 8.24 -23.83 -25.90
N TRP A 137 7.39 -23.34 -25.00
CA TRP A 137 7.79 -23.12 -23.61
C TRP A 137 8.02 -24.42 -22.86
N THR A 138 9.03 -24.42 -22.01
CA THR A 138 9.42 -25.56 -21.19
C THR A 138 9.67 -25.08 -19.75
N GLU A 139 10.11 -26.00 -18.90
CA GLU A 139 10.53 -25.65 -17.54
C GLU A 139 11.63 -24.59 -17.58
N LYS A 140 12.55 -24.70 -18.54
CA LYS A 140 13.65 -23.74 -18.66
C LYS A 140 13.13 -22.33 -18.93
N THR A 141 12.09 -22.21 -19.77
CA THR A 141 11.46 -20.91 -20.04
C THR A 141 10.94 -20.30 -18.74
N LEU A 142 10.27 -21.12 -17.93
CA LEU A 142 9.74 -20.65 -16.64
C LEU A 142 10.87 -20.16 -15.72
N GLU A 143 11.99 -20.89 -15.70
CA GLU A 143 13.14 -20.49 -14.90
C GLU A 143 13.72 -19.16 -15.36
N GLN A 144 13.75 -18.94 -16.68
CA GLN A 144 14.28 -17.69 -17.25
C GLN A 144 13.39 -16.50 -16.93
N LEU A 145 12.10 -16.72 -16.70
CA LEU A 145 11.18 -15.65 -16.30
C LEU A 145 11.42 -15.20 -14.85
N ASP A 146 12.24 -15.93 -14.13
CA ASP A 146 12.67 -15.62 -12.76
C ASP A 146 11.46 -15.51 -11.82
N ILE A 147 11.21 -14.34 -11.25
CA ILE A 147 10.13 -14.16 -10.27
C ILE A 147 8.77 -13.92 -10.93
N LEU A 148 8.75 -13.57 -12.22
CA LEU A 148 7.51 -13.17 -12.87
C LEU A 148 6.39 -14.22 -12.82
N PRO A 149 6.70 -15.55 -12.90
CA PRO A 149 5.60 -16.54 -12.81
C PRO A 149 4.76 -16.42 -11.55
N LEU A 150 5.30 -15.88 -10.47
CA LEU A 150 4.53 -15.66 -9.24
C LEU A 150 3.30 -14.80 -9.48
N TYR A 151 3.37 -13.88 -10.45
CA TYR A 151 2.32 -12.88 -10.68
C TYR A 151 1.40 -13.20 -11.84
N LEU A 152 1.78 -14.16 -12.70
CA LEU A 152 1.05 -14.40 -13.95
C LEU A 152 -0.23 -15.21 -13.69
N THR A 153 -1.23 -15.01 -14.56
CA THR A 153 -2.55 -15.60 -14.39
C THR A 153 -2.71 -16.86 -15.25
N GLU A 154 -3.89 -17.46 -15.17
CA GLU A 154 -4.23 -18.63 -15.96
C GLU A 154 -4.04 -18.40 -17.46
N ASN A 155 -4.16 -17.16 -17.93
CA ASN A 155 -3.90 -16.83 -19.33
C ASN A 155 -2.49 -17.21 -19.77
N PHE A 156 -1.54 -17.14 -18.85
CA PHE A 156 -0.18 -17.62 -19.09
C PHE A 156 -0.06 -19.10 -18.80
N TRP A 157 -0.53 -19.54 -17.62
CA TRP A 157 -0.30 -20.90 -17.16
C TRP A 157 -0.98 -21.95 -18.02
N LYS A 158 -2.06 -21.61 -18.73
CA LYS A 158 -2.74 -22.56 -19.60
C LYS A 158 -1.85 -23.06 -20.74
N HIS A 159 -0.79 -22.32 -21.06
CA HIS A 159 0.15 -22.71 -22.11
C HIS A 159 1.20 -23.71 -21.62
N ILE A 160 1.28 -23.95 -20.31
CA ILE A 160 2.30 -24.80 -19.71
C ILE A 160 1.73 -26.18 -19.43
N SER A 161 2.43 -27.23 -19.87
CA SER A 161 1.98 -28.60 -19.62
C SER A 161 2.01 -28.90 -18.13
N THR A 162 1.18 -29.85 -17.71
CA THR A 162 1.14 -30.26 -16.30
C THR A 162 2.51 -30.76 -15.83
N ARG A 163 3.21 -31.49 -16.71
CA ARG A 163 4.54 -31.99 -16.38
C ARG A 163 5.54 -30.85 -16.12
N ASN A 164 5.55 -29.86 -17.01
CA ASN A 164 6.47 -28.73 -16.85
C ASN A 164 6.12 -27.90 -15.62
N LYS A 165 4.81 -27.71 -15.36
CA LYS A 165 4.39 -27.04 -14.12
C LYS A 165 4.92 -27.74 -12.89
N SER A 166 4.70 -29.04 -12.82
CA SER A 166 5.08 -29.83 -11.64
C SER A 166 6.56 -29.76 -11.38
N THR A 167 7.37 -29.94 -12.42
CA THR A 167 8.83 -29.92 -12.27
C THR A 167 9.32 -28.55 -11.84
N PHE A 168 8.79 -27.50 -12.45
CA PHE A 168 9.16 -26.14 -12.13
C PHE A 168 8.75 -25.77 -10.72
N LEU A 169 7.51 -26.11 -10.33
CA LEU A 169 6.97 -25.66 -9.06
C LEU A 169 7.67 -26.26 -7.84
N LYS A 170 8.28 -27.43 -7.98
CA LYS A 170 9.06 -27.99 -6.88
C LYS A 170 10.12 -27.02 -6.39
N LYS A 171 10.95 -26.52 -7.31
CA LYS A 171 12.03 -25.60 -6.97
C LYS A 171 11.49 -24.20 -6.66
N PHE A 172 10.51 -23.76 -7.45
CA PHE A 172 9.98 -22.40 -7.32
C PHE A 172 9.28 -22.19 -5.97
N MET A 173 8.44 -23.15 -5.58
CA MET A 173 7.74 -23.04 -4.29
C MET A 173 8.71 -23.06 -3.12
N LYS A 174 9.73 -23.89 -3.19
CA LYS A 174 10.76 -23.91 -2.14
C LYS A 174 11.46 -22.56 -2.04
N ARG A 175 11.81 -21.98 -3.20
CA ARG A 175 12.44 -20.66 -3.25
C ARG A 175 11.51 -19.58 -2.65
N LEU A 176 10.25 -19.58 -3.05
CA LEU A 176 9.30 -18.59 -2.57
C LEU A 176 9.09 -18.66 -1.06
N ARG A 177 8.98 -19.89 -0.53
CA ARG A 177 8.79 -20.07 0.92
C ARG A 177 10.04 -19.69 1.70
N THR A 178 11.22 -20.03 1.17
CA THR A 178 12.48 -19.66 1.79
C THR A 178 12.62 -18.14 1.88
N ASN A 179 12.15 -17.43 0.84
CA ASN A 179 12.19 -15.98 0.81
C ASN A 179 11.01 -15.34 1.52
N LYS A 180 10.18 -16.13 2.20
CA LYS A 180 9.04 -15.66 3.00
C LYS A 180 8.05 -14.86 2.18
N THR A 181 7.77 -15.32 0.97
CA THR A 181 6.79 -14.70 0.09
C THR A 181 5.44 -14.60 0.81
N MET A 182 4.76 -13.47 0.65
CA MET A 182 3.47 -13.25 1.30
C MET A 182 2.45 -14.30 0.87
N LYS A 183 1.68 -14.79 1.84
CA LYS A 183 0.73 -15.87 1.58
C LYS A 183 -0.32 -15.50 0.55
N ARG A 184 -0.74 -14.23 0.48
CA ARG A 184 -1.71 -13.82 -0.52
C ARG A 184 -1.20 -14.06 -1.95
N LYS A 185 0.12 -13.90 -2.14
CA LYS A 185 0.74 -14.17 -3.45
C LYS A 185 0.78 -15.65 -3.75
N LEU A 186 1.10 -16.47 -2.74
CA LEU A 186 1.11 -17.92 -2.91
C LEU A 186 -0.28 -18.46 -3.19
N LYS A 187 -1.31 -17.94 -2.51
CA LYS A 187 -2.70 -18.32 -2.77
C LYS A 187 -3.10 -18.02 -4.20
N LYS A 188 -2.74 -16.84 -4.69
CA LYS A 188 -3.06 -16.44 -6.05
C LYS A 188 -2.32 -17.30 -7.06
N LEU A 189 -1.04 -17.58 -6.82
CA LEU A 189 -0.25 -18.45 -7.70
C LEU A 189 -0.90 -19.83 -7.81
N PHE A 190 -1.25 -20.43 -6.68
CA PHE A 190 -1.90 -21.74 -6.69
C PHE A 190 -3.18 -21.69 -7.50
N LYS A 191 -4.02 -20.69 -7.23
CA LYS A 191 -5.31 -20.54 -7.92
C LYS A 191 -5.13 -20.45 -9.43
N GLU A 192 -4.19 -19.60 -9.88
CA GLU A 192 -3.99 -19.37 -11.30
C GLU A 192 -3.36 -20.58 -12.01
N CYS A 193 -2.43 -21.27 -11.34
CA CYS A 193 -1.81 -22.47 -11.91
C CYS A 193 -2.79 -23.61 -12.10
N THR A 194 -3.80 -23.71 -11.24
CA THR A 194 -4.68 -24.88 -11.20
C THR A 194 -6.05 -24.65 -11.79
N LYS A 195 -6.34 -23.46 -12.33
CA LYS A 195 -7.67 -23.16 -12.86
C LYS A 195 -8.11 -24.15 -13.95
N SER A 196 -7.19 -24.52 -14.84
CA SER A 196 -7.52 -25.44 -15.92
C SER A 196 -7.82 -26.84 -15.39
N LEU A 197 -7.22 -27.22 -14.26
CA LEU A 197 -7.48 -28.51 -13.63
C LEU A 197 -8.85 -28.51 -12.94
N ARG A 198 -9.25 -27.36 -12.40
CA ARG A 198 -10.52 -27.24 -11.68
C ARG A 198 -11.72 -27.35 -12.59
N SER A 199 -11.55 -27.07 -13.88
CA SER A 199 -12.65 -27.16 -14.82
C SER A 199 -13.10 -28.62 -15.06
N LYS A 200 -12.24 -29.57 -14.73
CA LYS A 200 -12.59 -30.99 -14.80
C LYS A 200 -13.09 -31.43 -13.43
N ARG A 201 -14.38 -31.29 -13.20
CA ARG A 201 -14.96 -31.71 -11.94
C ARG A 201 -14.77 -33.19 -11.71
N SER A 202 -14.15 -33.52 -10.59
CA SER A 202 -14.02 -34.89 -10.17
C SER A 202 -15.35 -35.34 -9.56
N THR A 203 -15.90 -36.42 -10.03
CA THR A 203 -17.10 -37.05 -9.47
C THR A 203 -16.72 -38.16 -8.51
N VAL A 204 -15.47 -38.22 -8.09
CA VAL A 204 -14.94 -39.30 -7.27
C VAL A 204 -15.49 -39.20 -5.86
N ASN A 205 -15.97 -40.32 -5.32
CA ASN A 205 -16.48 -40.41 -3.96
C ASN A 205 -15.46 -40.96 -2.98
N ALA A 206 -14.25 -41.23 -3.43
CA ALA A 206 -13.18 -41.79 -2.61
C ALA A 206 -11.84 -41.33 -3.19
N CYS A 207 -10.79 -41.51 -2.41
CA CYS A 207 -9.44 -41.15 -2.89
C CYS A 207 -9.07 -42.06 -4.09
N PRO A 208 -8.73 -41.46 -5.25
CA PRO A 208 -8.31 -42.25 -6.41
C PRO A 208 -7.03 -43.04 -6.13
N ASP A 209 -7.00 -44.29 -6.60
CA ASP A 209 -5.79 -45.11 -6.43
C ASP A 209 -4.57 -44.50 -7.11
N SER A 210 -4.78 -43.77 -8.20
CA SER A 210 -3.68 -43.14 -8.94
C SER A 210 -2.96 -42.07 -8.12
N LEU A 211 -3.68 -41.39 -7.21
CA LEU A 211 -3.08 -40.39 -6.33
C LEU A 211 -2.61 -41.02 -5.02
N GLY A 212 -3.39 -41.90 -4.46
CA GLY A 212 -3.11 -42.52 -3.17
C GLY A 212 -3.40 -41.58 -2.01
N ASN A 213 -3.46 -42.12 -0.81
CA ASN A 213 -3.68 -41.35 0.40
C ASN A 213 -2.53 -40.40 0.70
N ILE A 214 -2.88 -39.23 1.20
CA ILE A 214 -1.86 -38.25 1.60
C ILE A 214 -1.21 -38.73 2.89
N THR A 215 0.11 -38.81 2.88
CA THR A 215 0.92 -39.23 4.02
C THR A 215 1.95 -38.17 4.30
N GLN A 216 2.73 -38.36 5.36
CA GLN A 216 3.86 -37.48 5.67
C GLN A 216 4.82 -37.38 4.47
N VAL A 217 5.06 -38.49 3.77
CA VAL A 217 5.93 -38.49 2.59
C VAL A 217 5.35 -37.62 1.47
N THR A 218 4.04 -37.75 1.24
CA THR A 218 3.36 -36.92 0.24
C THR A 218 3.54 -35.43 0.56
N ILE A 219 3.32 -35.05 1.82
CA ILE A 219 3.38 -33.66 2.26
C ILE A 219 4.79 -33.11 2.14
N SER A 220 5.81 -33.95 2.28
CA SER A 220 7.20 -33.52 2.22
C SER A 220 7.63 -33.08 0.81
N ASN A 221 6.88 -33.45 -0.22
CA ASN A 221 7.14 -33.02 -1.59
C ASN A 221 6.93 -31.51 -1.69
N ASP A 222 7.93 -30.79 -2.19
CA ASP A 222 7.86 -29.33 -2.26
C ASP A 222 6.76 -28.85 -3.22
N ALA A 223 6.31 -29.67 -4.16
CA ALA A 223 5.19 -29.30 -5.06
C ALA A 223 3.83 -29.64 -4.46
N PHE A 224 3.77 -30.29 -3.29
CA PHE A 224 2.48 -30.56 -2.64
C PHE A 224 1.79 -29.23 -2.33
N PRO A 225 0.50 -29.05 -2.57
CA PRO A 225 -0.49 -30.04 -3.01
C PRO A 225 -0.92 -29.89 -4.47
N PHE A 226 -0.04 -29.49 -5.38
CA PHE A 226 -0.42 -29.15 -6.75
C PHE A 226 -1.01 -30.33 -7.55
N GLY A 227 -0.85 -31.54 -7.10
CA GLY A 227 -1.44 -32.69 -7.77
C GLY A 227 -2.89 -32.99 -7.41
N TYR A 228 -3.48 -32.20 -6.50
CA TYR A 228 -4.82 -32.44 -5.98
C TYR A 228 -5.74 -31.29 -6.34
N ASP A 229 -7.01 -31.61 -6.69
CA ASP A 229 -8.06 -30.59 -6.61
C ASP A 229 -8.69 -30.69 -5.23
N THR A 230 -9.62 -29.77 -4.91
CA THR A 230 -10.18 -29.72 -3.55
C THR A 230 -10.91 -31.03 -3.20
N THR A 231 -11.63 -31.62 -4.16
CA THR A 231 -12.38 -32.87 -3.92
C THR A 231 -11.43 -34.04 -3.61
N THR A 232 -10.40 -34.25 -4.42
CA THR A 232 -9.43 -35.31 -4.16
C THR A 232 -8.61 -35.05 -2.92
N PHE A 233 -8.29 -33.78 -2.66
CA PHE A 233 -7.59 -33.41 -1.43
C PHE A 233 -8.39 -33.82 -0.20
N ASN A 234 -9.70 -33.54 -0.24
CA ASN A 234 -10.59 -33.92 0.86
C ASN A 234 -10.66 -35.44 1.05
N HIS A 235 -10.80 -36.16 -0.06
CA HIS A 235 -10.95 -37.64 0.02
C HIS A 235 -9.65 -38.35 0.40
N CYS A 236 -8.50 -37.78 0.01
CA CYS A 236 -7.20 -38.41 0.25
C CYS A 236 -6.56 -38.05 1.57
N LEU A 237 -7.11 -37.04 2.28
CA LEU A 237 -6.51 -36.53 3.52
C LEU A 237 -7.35 -36.96 4.71
N SER A 238 -6.75 -37.69 5.64
CA SER A 238 -7.44 -38.12 6.86
C SER A 238 -7.26 -37.09 7.98
N ALA A 239 -8.18 -37.09 8.92
CA ALA A 239 -8.05 -36.24 10.12
C ALA A 239 -6.80 -36.60 10.90
N GLN A 240 -6.44 -37.88 10.94
CA GLN A 240 -5.23 -38.30 11.67
C GLN A 240 -3.97 -37.68 11.05
N VAL A 241 -3.89 -37.67 9.72
CA VAL A 241 -2.74 -37.07 9.04
C VAL A 241 -2.69 -35.57 9.33
N VAL A 242 -3.85 -34.89 9.37
CA VAL A 242 -3.91 -33.48 9.70
C VAL A 242 -3.37 -33.24 11.13
N MET A 243 -3.79 -34.07 12.07
CA MET A 243 -3.30 -33.95 13.46
C MET A 243 -1.78 -34.12 13.53
N ASP A 244 -1.27 -35.12 12.82
CA ASP A 244 0.14 -35.48 12.95
C ASP A 244 1.06 -34.55 12.16
N ASN A 245 0.53 -33.79 11.18
CA ASN A 245 1.36 -32.99 10.28
C ASN A 245 0.85 -31.55 10.14
N LEU A 246 0.25 -31.02 11.18
CA LEU A 246 -0.45 -29.74 11.09
C LEU A 246 0.47 -28.61 10.60
N ALA A 247 1.64 -28.46 11.21
CA ALA A 247 2.55 -27.37 10.86
C ALA A 247 2.99 -27.45 9.39
N SER A 248 3.30 -28.66 8.91
CA SER A 248 3.72 -28.84 7.52
C SER A 248 2.58 -28.55 6.55
N LEU A 249 1.37 -29.00 6.90
CA LEU A 249 0.20 -28.76 6.06
C LEU A 249 -0.13 -27.28 5.98
N THR A 250 -0.11 -26.58 7.10
CA THR A 250 -0.46 -25.14 7.09
C THR A 250 0.61 -24.32 6.37
N GLU A 251 1.85 -24.79 6.38
CA GLU A 251 2.91 -24.13 5.62
C GLU A 251 2.70 -24.29 4.11
N LYS A 252 2.28 -25.46 3.65
CA LYS A 252 2.29 -25.78 2.23
C LYS A 252 0.94 -25.60 1.53
N VAL A 253 -0.18 -25.63 2.27
CA VAL A 253 -1.50 -25.54 1.66
C VAL A 253 -1.93 -24.08 1.65
N ASP A 254 -1.90 -23.47 0.47
CA ASP A 254 -2.19 -22.05 0.31
C ASP A 254 -3.53 -21.76 -0.34
N ASP A 255 -4.22 -22.77 -0.87
CA ASP A 255 -5.53 -22.59 -1.49
C ASP A 255 -6.62 -22.46 -0.41
N ASP A 256 -7.47 -21.46 -0.53
CA ASP A 256 -8.52 -21.20 0.48
C ASP A 256 -9.45 -22.40 0.67
N ASP A 257 -9.86 -23.04 -0.42
CA ASP A 257 -10.80 -24.16 -0.31
C ASP A 257 -10.16 -25.39 0.35
N MET A 258 -8.89 -25.63 0.04
CA MET A 258 -8.15 -26.69 0.70
C MET A 258 -7.89 -26.38 2.16
N GLN A 259 -7.64 -25.10 2.47
CA GLN A 259 -7.47 -24.68 3.87
C GLN A 259 -8.75 -24.90 4.67
N LYS A 260 -9.91 -24.69 4.05
CA LYS A 260 -11.19 -25.00 4.69
C LYS A 260 -11.32 -26.49 4.99
N VAL A 261 -10.84 -27.33 4.09
CA VAL A 261 -10.81 -28.78 4.31
C VAL A 261 -9.93 -29.11 5.51
N LEU A 262 -8.75 -28.48 5.59
CA LEU A 262 -7.85 -28.69 6.74
C LEU A 262 -8.55 -28.35 8.07
N LEU A 263 -9.20 -27.19 8.12
CA LEU A 263 -9.89 -26.76 9.35
C LEU A 263 -11.03 -27.70 9.71
N GLU A 264 -11.78 -28.13 8.71
CA GLU A 264 -12.89 -29.03 8.96
C GLU A 264 -12.42 -30.33 9.58
N LYS A 265 -11.35 -30.92 9.01
CA LYS A 265 -10.80 -32.17 9.54
C LYS A 265 -10.15 -31.95 10.91
N LEU A 266 -9.51 -30.80 11.11
CA LEU A 266 -8.92 -30.49 12.39
C LEU A 266 -9.98 -30.35 13.49
N HIS A 267 -11.09 -29.71 13.17
CA HIS A 267 -12.17 -29.57 14.15
C HIS A 267 -12.96 -30.87 14.35
N GLN A 268 -12.96 -31.77 13.36
CA GLN A 268 -13.46 -33.12 13.56
C GLN A 268 -12.59 -33.86 14.58
N ALA A 269 -11.27 -33.68 14.49
CA ALA A 269 -10.34 -34.32 15.41
C ALA A 269 -10.40 -33.72 16.81
N TYR A 270 -10.69 -32.42 16.91
CA TYR A 270 -10.71 -31.70 18.18
C TYR A 270 -12.02 -30.97 18.34
N PRO A 271 -13.11 -31.73 18.54
CA PRO A 271 -14.44 -31.08 18.67
C PRO A 271 -14.59 -30.09 19.81
N UNK A 272 -13.78 -30.22 20.62
CA UNK A 272 -13.76 -29.40 21.73
C UNK A 272 -13.11 -28.15 21.49
N GLY A 273 -12.40 -28.06 20.66
CA GLY A 273 -11.70 -26.88 20.26
C GLY A 273 -10.21 -27.04 20.15
N LEU A 274 -9.55 -25.97 19.74
CA LEU A 274 -8.10 -25.98 19.54
C LEU A 274 -7.39 -25.30 20.70
N SER A 275 -6.25 -25.86 21.09
CA SER A 275 -5.39 -25.27 22.12
C SER A 275 -4.66 -24.05 21.56
N ASP A 276 -4.11 -23.23 22.46
CA ASP A 276 -3.26 -22.10 22.04
C ASP A 276 -2.15 -22.55 21.10
N GLN A 277 -1.50 -23.67 21.42
CA GLN A 277 -0.40 -24.15 20.58
C GLN A 277 -0.87 -24.53 19.17
N GLN A 278 -2.04 -25.15 19.07
CA GLN A 278 -2.59 -25.49 17.76
C GLN A 278 -2.96 -24.26 16.96
N VAL A 279 -3.56 -23.27 17.61
CA VAL A 279 -3.92 -22.01 16.94
C VAL A 279 -2.68 -21.29 16.41
N GLN A 280 -1.58 -21.34 17.17
CA GLN A 280 -0.35 -20.64 16.79
C GLN A 280 0.24 -21.15 15.47
N VAL A 281 -0.03 -22.40 15.11
CA VAL A 281 0.56 -22.97 13.89
C VAL A 281 -0.39 -22.95 12.70
N LEU A 282 -1.54 -22.31 12.81
CA LEU A 282 -2.49 -22.26 11.68
C LEU A 282 -2.02 -21.37 10.52
N UNK A 283 -1.21 -20.44 10.83
CA UNK A 283 -0.72 -19.56 9.94
C UNK A 283 -1.84 -18.96 9.20
N SER A 284 -1.72 -18.95 7.82
CA SER A 284 -2.75 -18.32 6.96
C SER A 284 -4.06 -19.10 6.92
N VAL A 285 -4.04 -20.33 7.32
CA VAL A 285 -5.25 -21.15 7.40
C VAL A 285 -6.27 -20.51 8.35
N SER A 286 -5.79 -19.81 9.36
CA SER A 286 -6.69 -19.14 10.32
C SER A 286 -7.65 -18.16 9.63
N ARG A 287 -7.21 -17.57 8.52
CA ARG A 287 -7.98 -16.52 7.83
C ARG A 287 -9.26 -17.05 7.17
N VAL A 288 -9.33 -18.36 6.86
CA VAL A 288 -10.53 -18.94 6.25
C VAL A 288 -11.49 -19.55 7.27
N ALA A 289 -11.16 -19.46 8.55
CA ALA A 289 -12.02 -20.00 9.61
C ALA A 289 -13.34 -19.22 9.69
N SER A 290 -14.40 -19.93 10.01
CA SER A 290 -15.69 -19.30 10.31
C SER A 290 -15.68 -18.73 11.74
N MET A 291 -16.62 -17.82 12.01
CA MET A 291 -16.81 -17.33 13.37
C MET A 291 -17.05 -18.46 14.36
N GLU A 292 -17.83 -19.44 13.95
CA GLU A 292 -18.15 -20.59 14.78
C GLU A 292 -16.87 -21.37 15.13
N GLN A 293 -15.98 -21.54 14.16
CA GLN A 293 -14.72 -22.23 14.39
C GLN A 293 -13.82 -21.41 15.32
N ILE A 294 -13.71 -20.11 15.10
CA ILE A 294 -12.87 -19.24 15.92
C ILE A 294 -13.35 -19.28 17.39
N ASN A 295 -14.66 -19.35 17.60
CA ASN A 295 -15.20 -19.39 18.96
C ASN A 295 -14.79 -20.65 19.73
N LYS A 296 -14.33 -21.67 19.01
CA LYS A 296 -13.85 -22.90 19.65
C LYS A 296 -12.34 -22.89 19.90
N TRP A 297 -11.65 -21.81 19.59
CA TRP A 297 -10.21 -21.73 19.79
C TRP A 297 -9.89 -21.17 21.17
N ASN A 298 -8.82 -21.67 21.79
CA ASN A 298 -8.25 -21.05 22.97
C ASN A 298 -7.29 -19.93 22.53
N ILE A 299 -7.60 -18.72 22.94
CA ILE A 299 -6.78 -17.55 22.62
C ILE A 299 -6.52 -16.86 23.96
N THR A 300 -5.54 -17.35 24.70
CA THR A 300 -5.33 -16.93 26.10
C THR A 300 -3.95 -16.33 26.34
N THR A 301 -3.02 -16.44 25.41
CA THR A 301 -1.66 -15.93 25.61
C THR A 301 -1.34 -14.88 24.55
N VAL A 302 -0.35 -14.03 24.88
CA VAL A 302 0.11 -13.01 23.92
C VAL A 302 0.79 -13.67 22.71
N ASP A 303 1.41 -14.86 22.90
CA ASP A 303 2.01 -15.57 21.78
C ASP A 303 0.96 -16.00 20.75
N THR A 304 -0.20 -16.46 21.22
CA THR A 304 -1.30 -16.83 20.32
C THR A 304 -1.85 -15.59 19.61
N LEU A 305 -2.03 -14.50 20.35
CA LEU A 305 -2.48 -13.26 19.75
C LEU A 305 -1.51 -12.77 18.68
N ALA A 306 -0.21 -12.80 18.98
CA ALA A 306 0.82 -12.37 18.04
C ALA A 306 0.81 -13.23 16.77
N ALA A 307 0.67 -14.54 16.93
CA ALA A 307 0.62 -15.46 15.79
C ALA A 307 -0.59 -15.17 14.91
N LEU A 308 -1.75 -14.93 15.51
CA LEU A 308 -2.98 -14.63 14.76
C LEU A 308 -2.92 -13.28 14.06
N MET A 309 -2.22 -12.29 14.64
CA MET A 309 -2.19 -10.94 14.10
C MET A 309 -1.04 -10.71 13.13
N ASP A 310 -0.26 -11.74 12.81
CA ASP A 310 0.83 -11.62 11.85
C ASP A 310 0.27 -11.29 10.46
N ASN A 311 0.61 -10.11 9.95
CA ASN A 311 0.11 -9.63 8.66
C ASN A 311 0.59 -10.48 7.48
N GLY A 312 1.70 -11.20 7.63
CA GLY A 312 2.20 -12.08 6.59
C GLY A 312 1.23 -13.21 6.25
N ASN A 313 0.29 -13.49 7.13
CA ASN A 313 -0.70 -14.56 6.95
C ASN A 313 -2.01 -14.07 6.33
N GLY A 314 -2.11 -12.78 6.01
CA GLY A 314 -3.30 -12.21 5.40
C GLY A 314 -4.04 -11.27 6.33
N GLU A 315 -5.00 -10.57 5.77
CA GLU A 315 -5.81 -9.62 6.53
C GLU A 315 -6.96 -10.33 7.24
N TRP A 316 -7.40 -9.73 8.33
CA TRP A 316 -8.58 -10.22 9.05
C TRP A 316 -9.81 -9.45 8.64
N ASP A 317 -10.90 -10.18 8.49
CA ASP A 317 -12.23 -9.61 8.52
C ASP A 317 -12.41 -8.95 9.90
N SER A 318 -12.90 -7.70 9.95
CA SER A 318 -12.95 -6.98 11.22
C SER A 318 -13.84 -7.64 12.25
N ALA A 319 -14.94 -8.28 11.82
CA ALA A 319 -15.81 -8.99 12.75
C ALA A 319 -15.11 -10.19 13.39
N LYS A 320 -14.31 -10.91 12.59
CA LYS A 320 -13.54 -12.05 13.11
C LYS A 320 -12.42 -11.58 14.03
N ALA A 321 -11.74 -10.49 13.69
CA ALA A 321 -10.71 -9.92 14.56
C ALA A 321 -11.29 -9.53 15.91
N LYS A 322 -12.49 -8.97 15.89
CA LYS A 322 -13.17 -8.57 17.13
C LYS A 322 -13.43 -9.79 18.02
N VAL A 323 -13.84 -10.91 17.44
CA VAL A 323 -14.03 -12.15 18.21
C VAL A 323 -12.72 -12.58 18.87
N ILE A 324 -11.62 -12.52 18.10
CA ILE A 324 -10.30 -12.89 18.62
C ILE A 324 -9.93 -12.00 19.82
N PHE A 325 -10.10 -10.68 19.68
CA PHE A 325 -9.79 -9.75 20.77
C PHE A 325 -10.66 -9.99 22.00
N THR A 326 -11.96 -10.25 21.77
CA THR A 326 -12.88 -10.52 22.87
C THR A 326 -12.45 -11.77 23.65
N LYS A 327 -12.07 -12.82 22.92
CA LYS A 327 -11.61 -14.06 23.58
C LYS A 327 -10.33 -13.81 24.37
N PHE A 328 -9.40 -13.05 23.79
CA PHE A 328 -8.13 -12.75 24.47
C PHE A 328 -8.37 -11.96 25.77
N LEU A 329 -9.21 -10.92 25.69
CA LEU A 329 -9.48 -10.08 26.84
C LEU A 329 -10.30 -10.83 27.89
N SER A 330 -11.21 -11.71 27.46
CA SER A 330 -12.03 -12.52 28.35
C SER A 330 -11.22 -13.52 29.16
N ALA A 331 -10.03 -13.83 28.70
CA ALA A 331 -9.11 -14.73 29.40
C ALA A 331 -8.35 -14.03 30.53
N GLY A 332 -8.70 -12.79 30.84
CA GLY A 332 -8.07 -12.03 31.91
C GLY A 332 -6.91 -11.17 31.48
N ASN A 333 -6.71 -11.02 30.18
CA ASN A 333 -5.60 -10.23 29.64
C ASN A 333 -6.01 -8.77 29.45
N SER A 334 -5.02 -7.89 29.30
CA SER A 334 -5.23 -6.48 29.01
C SER A 334 -4.31 -6.06 27.86
N LEU A 335 -4.54 -4.85 27.36
CA LEU A 335 -3.75 -4.35 26.23
C LEU A 335 -2.58 -3.52 26.72
N GLY A 336 -1.52 -4.20 27.13
CA GLY A 336 -0.25 -3.55 27.41
C GLY A 336 0.54 -3.29 26.12
N ALA A 337 1.77 -2.80 26.27
CA ALA A 337 2.61 -2.45 25.11
C ALA A 337 2.86 -3.65 24.20
N SER A 338 3.16 -4.81 24.76
CA SER A 338 3.46 -5.98 23.94
C SER A 338 2.23 -6.45 23.17
N GLU A 339 1.05 -6.36 23.79
CA GLU A 339 -0.20 -6.72 23.10
C GLU A 339 -0.50 -5.75 21.96
N LEU A 340 -0.33 -4.44 22.21
CA LEU A 340 -0.54 -3.44 21.17
C LEU A 340 0.43 -3.66 20.00
N ASN A 341 1.69 -3.96 20.30
CA ASN A 341 2.67 -4.25 19.25
C ASN A 341 2.28 -5.49 18.45
N SER A 342 1.80 -6.51 19.13
CA SER A 342 1.42 -7.77 18.47
C SER A 342 0.22 -7.59 17.54
N ILE A 343 -0.77 -6.84 17.99
CA ILE A 343 -1.98 -6.61 17.18
C ILE A 343 -1.64 -5.77 15.95
N GLY A 344 -0.88 -4.70 16.13
CA GLY A 344 -0.53 -3.80 15.06
C GLY A 344 -1.66 -2.83 14.73
N GLY A 345 -1.30 -1.72 14.09
CA GLY A 345 -2.24 -0.64 13.84
C GLY A 345 -3.49 -1.04 13.06
N PRO A 346 -3.34 -1.69 11.90
CA PRO A 346 -4.53 -2.01 11.10
C PRO A 346 -5.56 -2.88 11.82
N ASN A 347 -5.10 -3.85 12.60
CA ASN A 347 -6.02 -4.73 13.34
C ASN A 347 -6.63 -4.03 14.54
N LEU A 348 -5.93 -3.04 15.10
CA LEU A 348 -6.48 -2.25 16.21
C LEU A 348 -7.71 -1.45 15.77
N CYS A 349 -7.87 -1.19 14.47
CA CYS A 349 -9.06 -0.52 13.95
C CYS A 349 -10.33 -1.34 14.16
N ALA A 350 -10.22 -2.64 14.43
CA ALA A 350 -11.37 -3.50 14.67
C ALA A 350 -11.83 -3.50 16.13
N LEU A 351 -11.03 -2.92 17.03
CA LEU A 351 -11.41 -2.90 18.46
C LEU A 351 -12.60 -1.98 18.69
N ASP A 352 -13.42 -2.32 19.70
CA ASP A 352 -14.48 -1.43 20.14
C ASP A 352 -13.88 -0.15 20.70
N LEU A 353 -14.56 0.97 20.48
CA LEU A 353 -14.11 2.26 21.00
C LEU A 353 -13.91 2.23 22.51
N SER A 354 -14.80 1.53 23.23
CA SER A 354 -14.68 1.42 24.68
C SER A 354 -13.36 0.76 25.10
N VAL A 355 -12.89 -0.22 24.32
CA VAL A 355 -11.62 -0.89 24.59
C VAL A 355 -10.46 0.08 24.33
N LEU A 356 -10.51 0.82 23.22
CA LEU A 356 -9.48 1.80 22.90
C LEU A 356 -9.39 2.89 23.96
N GLN A 357 -10.53 3.37 24.43
CA GLN A 357 -10.57 4.42 25.42
C GLN A 357 -10.01 3.97 26.76
N GLY A 358 -9.96 2.66 27.00
CA GLY A 358 -9.39 2.09 28.21
C GLY A 358 -7.91 1.79 28.14
N ILE A 359 -7.26 2.04 27.01
CA ILE A 359 -5.82 1.81 26.89
C ILE A 359 -5.08 2.80 27.80
N ARG A 360 -4.15 2.28 28.61
CA ARG A 360 -3.39 3.12 29.52
C ARG A 360 -2.36 3.94 28.74
N ASN A 361 -2.12 5.15 29.26
CA ASN A 361 -1.14 6.05 28.64
C ASN A 361 0.24 5.41 28.56
N ASP A 362 0.65 4.72 29.64
CA ASP A 362 1.96 4.09 29.66
C ASP A 362 2.05 2.91 28.69
N SER A 363 0.94 2.23 28.43
CA SER A 363 0.93 1.15 27.44
C SER A 363 1.21 1.70 26.04
N LEU A 364 0.55 2.81 25.69
CA LEU A 364 0.79 3.44 24.39
C LEU A 364 2.19 4.05 24.32
N ARG A 365 2.65 4.63 25.42
CA ARG A 365 3.99 5.23 25.47
C ARG A 365 5.08 4.20 25.19
N ASP A 366 4.92 3.00 25.75
CA ASP A 366 5.92 1.96 25.64
C ASP A 366 5.79 1.11 24.38
N ALA A 367 4.67 1.24 23.67
CA ALA A 367 4.45 0.49 22.42
C ALA A 367 5.24 1.14 21.27
N ASP A 368 5.50 0.34 20.24
CA ASP A 368 6.02 0.87 18.98
C ASP A 368 4.97 1.76 18.34
N ALA A 369 5.40 2.64 17.43
CA ALA A 369 4.45 3.49 16.71
C ALA A 369 3.45 2.62 15.95
N LEU A 370 2.15 2.89 16.17
CA LEU A 370 1.07 2.08 15.60
C LEU A 370 0.52 2.78 14.35
N GLU A 371 0.43 2.01 13.26
CA GLU A 371 -0.06 2.56 12.00
C GLU A 371 -1.59 2.53 12.01
N ILE A 372 -2.21 3.70 12.19
CA ILE A 372 -3.67 3.81 12.30
C ILE A 372 -4.30 4.57 11.14
N THR A 373 -3.57 4.74 10.06
CA THR A 373 -4.00 5.57 8.91
C THR A 373 -5.37 5.16 8.39
N ASN A 374 -5.65 3.88 8.34
CA ASN A 374 -6.90 3.37 7.77
C ASN A 374 -8.01 3.15 8.79
N CYS A 375 -7.80 3.52 10.05
CA CYS A 375 -8.84 3.44 11.06
C CYS A 375 -9.92 4.51 10.78
N SER A 376 -11.11 4.28 11.34
CA SER A 376 -12.19 5.27 11.26
C SER A 376 -11.80 6.54 12.00
N SER A 377 -12.48 7.63 11.68
CA SER A 377 -12.27 8.90 12.38
C SER A 377 -12.46 8.75 13.89
N ALA A 378 -13.47 8.00 14.31
CA ALA A 378 -13.74 7.80 15.75
C ALA A 378 -12.59 7.04 16.41
N HIS A 379 -12.06 6.02 15.74
CA HIS A 379 -10.91 5.26 16.28
C HIS A 379 -9.67 6.14 16.36
N LYS A 380 -9.42 6.95 15.35
CA LYS A 380 -8.27 7.86 15.37
C LYS A 380 -8.37 8.84 16.53
N LYS A 381 -9.56 9.38 16.77
CA LYS A 381 -9.77 10.31 17.88
C LYS A 381 -9.55 9.63 19.23
N ALA A 382 -9.97 8.37 19.36
CA ALA A 382 -9.74 7.61 20.59
C ALA A 382 -8.25 7.40 20.84
N PHE A 383 -7.50 7.04 19.80
CA PHE A 383 -6.05 6.88 19.92
C PHE A 383 -5.38 8.21 20.29
N PHE A 384 -5.81 9.29 19.64
CA PHE A 384 -5.20 10.59 19.93
C PHE A 384 -5.43 11.01 21.38
N ALA A 385 -6.62 10.73 21.92
CA ALA A 385 -6.91 11.08 23.31
C ALA A 385 -5.92 10.44 24.27
N VAL A 386 -5.53 9.20 24.01
CA VAL A 386 -4.54 8.50 24.83
C VAL A 386 -3.14 9.07 24.54
N ALA A 387 -2.81 9.31 23.26
CA ALA A 387 -1.49 9.77 22.85
C ALA A 387 -1.20 11.18 23.38
N GLU A 388 -2.22 12.03 23.45
CA GLU A 388 -2.04 13.39 23.92
C GLU A 388 -1.48 13.42 25.34
N ILE A 389 -1.94 12.48 26.17
CA ILE A 389 -1.46 12.38 27.56
C ILE A 389 -0.13 11.63 27.62
N ALA A 390 0.04 10.60 26.76
CA ALA A 390 1.28 9.80 26.75
C ALA A 390 2.49 10.61 26.29
N PHE A 391 2.29 11.54 25.35
CA PHE A 391 3.38 12.31 24.72
C PHE A 391 3.08 13.80 24.80
N PRO A 392 3.15 14.40 26.00
CA PRO A 392 2.72 15.80 26.15
C PRO A 392 3.67 16.78 25.47
N ILE A 393 3.11 17.84 24.91
CA ILE A 393 3.85 18.95 24.31
C ILE A 393 3.48 20.23 25.07
N ASN A 394 4.50 21.01 25.42
CA ASN A 394 4.30 22.28 26.13
C ASN A 394 4.09 23.40 25.11
N PHE A 395 2.83 23.81 24.95
CA PHE A 395 2.46 24.82 23.96
C PHE A 395 2.73 26.25 24.43
N PHE A 396 3.20 26.42 25.66
CA PHE A 396 3.56 27.76 26.14
C PHE A 396 4.93 28.20 25.65
N LYS A 397 5.71 27.28 25.12
CA LYS A 397 7.00 27.61 24.53
C LYS A 397 6.81 28.09 23.10
N THR A 398 7.49 29.15 22.74
CA THR A 398 7.38 29.73 21.40
C THR A 398 8.26 29.01 20.39
N ARG A 399 9.15 28.14 20.88
CA ARG A 399 10.06 27.39 20.02
C ARG A 399 10.24 26.01 20.60
N ALA A 400 10.13 25.01 19.73
CA ALA A 400 10.25 23.63 20.16
C ALA A 400 11.67 23.34 20.65
N THR A 401 11.76 22.83 21.88
CA THR A 401 13.02 22.31 22.40
C THR A 401 13.26 20.92 21.86
N ALA A 402 14.44 20.35 22.14
CA ALA A 402 14.74 18.98 21.75
C ALA A 402 13.72 18.00 22.34
N ASP A 403 13.34 18.21 23.60
CA ASP A 403 12.35 17.35 24.24
C ASP A 403 10.98 17.48 23.57
N GLN A 404 10.60 18.69 23.16
CA GLN A 404 9.33 18.93 22.48
C GLN A 404 9.31 18.24 21.12
N LEU A 405 10.43 18.29 20.40
CA LEU A 405 10.53 17.64 19.10
C LEU A 405 10.46 16.10 19.25
N THR A 406 11.05 15.56 20.31
CA THR A 406 10.96 14.13 20.59
C THR A 406 9.50 13.73 20.84
N SER A 407 8.80 14.50 21.70
CA SER A 407 7.38 14.24 21.96
C SER A 407 6.55 14.35 20.67
N TYR A 408 6.85 15.33 19.82
CA TYR A 408 6.15 15.47 18.56
C TYR A 408 6.37 14.25 17.66
N GLN A 409 7.60 13.75 17.57
CA GLN A 409 7.89 12.59 16.74
C GLN A 409 7.09 11.36 17.20
N LEU A 410 6.89 11.23 18.51
CA LEU A 410 6.16 10.10 19.06
C LEU A 410 4.65 10.22 18.85
N ILE A 411 4.11 11.46 18.98
CA ILE A 411 2.66 11.65 18.81
C ILE A 411 2.26 11.77 17.34
N GLN A 412 3.22 11.97 16.45
CA GLN A 412 2.98 12.27 15.04
C GLN A 412 2.05 11.25 14.38
N THR A 413 2.23 9.99 14.69
CA THR A 413 1.44 8.88 14.12
C THR A 413 -0.05 9.03 14.45
N TYR A 414 -0.39 9.68 15.56
CA TYR A 414 -1.76 9.75 16.07
C TYR A 414 -2.46 11.07 15.73
N LEU A 415 -1.80 11.97 15.00
CA LEU A 415 -2.34 13.30 14.73
C LEU A 415 -3.57 13.28 13.81
N GLY A 416 -3.81 12.19 13.11
CA GLY A 416 -5.05 12.06 12.33
C GLY A 416 -6.31 12.18 13.18
N GLY A 417 -6.20 11.97 14.51
CA GLY A 417 -7.31 12.15 15.43
C GLY A 417 -7.29 13.44 16.23
N ALA A 418 -6.31 14.32 15.97
CA ALA A 418 -6.18 15.57 16.73
C ALA A 418 -7.28 16.55 16.34
N ASN A 419 -7.75 17.32 17.33
CA ASN A 419 -8.77 18.34 17.09
C ASN A 419 -8.12 19.63 16.61
N ILE A 420 -8.97 20.57 16.17
CA ILE A 420 -8.49 21.84 15.60
C ILE A 420 -7.71 22.67 16.61
N THR A 421 -8.13 22.66 17.87
CA THR A 421 -7.46 23.44 18.91
C THR A 421 -6.02 22.97 19.10
N TYR A 422 -5.82 21.64 19.12
CA TYR A 422 -4.48 21.07 19.27
C TYR A 422 -3.60 21.42 18.06
N ILE A 423 -4.15 21.27 16.85
CA ILE A 423 -3.38 21.54 15.63
C ILE A 423 -3.03 23.04 15.55
N ARG A 424 -3.96 23.93 15.93
CA ARG A 424 -3.63 25.35 15.97
C ARG A 424 -2.51 25.64 16.97
N SER A 425 -2.52 24.94 18.10
CA SER A 425 -1.44 25.10 19.08
C SER A 425 -0.10 24.64 18.51
N LEU A 426 -0.10 23.53 17.75
CA LEU A 426 1.12 23.05 17.10
C LEU A 426 1.67 24.08 16.11
N SER A 427 0.79 24.83 15.43
CA SER A 427 1.23 25.81 14.43
C SER A 427 2.09 26.92 15.04
N ARG A 428 2.04 27.07 16.37
CA ARG A 428 2.76 28.12 17.05
C ARG A 428 4.11 27.69 17.61
N VAL A 429 4.46 26.39 17.58
CA VAL A 429 5.69 25.90 18.22
C VAL A 429 6.77 25.47 17.23
N ASN A 430 6.57 25.77 15.94
CA ASN A 430 7.62 25.64 14.91
C ASN A 430 8.20 24.23 14.82
N ILE A 431 7.32 23.25 14.60
CA ILE A 431 7.73 21.84 14.54
C ILE A 431 8.14 21.40 13.14
N SER A 432 7.84 22.17 12.11
CA SER A 432 8.09 21.81 10.71
C SER A 432 7.47 20.45 10.35
N MET A 433 6.14 20.39 10.45
CA MET A 433 5.40 19.18 10.11
C MET A 433 5.68 18.75 8.67
N ASP A 434 5.90 17.46 8.44
CA ASP A 434 6.09 16.97 7.07
C ASP A 434 4.74 16.92 6.35
N ILE A 435 4.78 16.96 5.01
CA ILE A 435 3.58 17.05 4.20
C ILE A 435 2.69 15.81 4.34
N ASN A 436 3.28 14.64 4.53
CA ASN A 436 2.49 13.41 4.69
C ASN A 436 1.67 13.43 5.98
N THR A 437 2.24 13.94 7.06
CA THR A 437 1.49 14.11 8.31
C THR A 437 0.35 15.11 8.11
N PHE A 438 0.64 16.23 7.43
CA PHE A 438 -0.37 17.26 7.16
C PHE A 438 -1.55 16.70 6.37
N ILE A 439 -1.26 15.96 5.31
CA ILE A 439 -2.30 15.35 4.46
C ILE A 439 -3.13 14.35 5.26
N GLY A 440 -2.52 13.69 6.25
CA GLY A 440 -3.20 12.70 7.08
C GLY A 440 -4.04 13.26 8.21
N LEU A 441 -4.04 14.58 8.43
CA LEU A 441 -4.89 15.18 9.45
C LEU A 441 -6.36 15.03 9.07
N ASP A 442 -7.23 15.13 10.09
CA ASP A 442 -8.68 15.12 9.86
C ASP A 442 -9.02 16.19 8.83
N SER A 443 -9.75 15.83 7.80
CA SER A 443 -10.05 16.75 6.69
C SER A 443 -10.81 17.99 7.17
N ALA A 444 -11.70 17.85 8.14
CA ALA A 444 -12.42 19.00 8.71
C ALA A 444 -11.46 19.95 9.42
N VAL A 445 -10.43 19.40 10.05
CA VAL A 445 -9.40 20.21 10.71
C VAL A 445 -8.60 20.98 9.67
N VAL A 446 -8.14 20.31 8.63
CA VAL A 446 -7.35 20.96 7.57
C VAL A 446 -8.15 22.09 6.93
N GLN A 447 -9.44 21.83 6.62
CA GLN A 447 -10.29 22.82 5.97
C GLN A 447 -10.50 24.07 6.82
N ALA A 448 -10.36 23.94 8.14
CA ALA A 448 -10.56 25.06 9.06
C ALA A 448 -9.29 25.88 9.31
N LEU A 449 -8.13 25.43 8.83
CA LEU A 449 -6.86 26.11 9.08
C LEU A 449 -6.69 27.32 8.16
N SER A 450 -6.19 28.42 8.73
CA SER A 450 -5.85 29.59 7.95
C SER A 450 -4.51 29.40 7.24
N VAL A 451 -4.23 30.28 6.29
CA VAL A 451 -2.96 30.26 5.57
C VAL A 451 -1.79 30.42 6.54
N SER A 452 -1.90 31.33 7.52
CA SER A 452 -0.82 31.52 8.48
C SER A 452 -0.63 30.31 9.38
N GLU A 453 -1.74 29.62 9.73
CA GLU A 453 -1.65 28.41 10.55
C GLU A 453 -0.96 27.27 9.79
N VAL A 454 -1.29 27.10 8.51
CA VAL A 454 -0.63 26.07 7.69
C VAL A 454 0.86 26.40 7.52
N SER A 455 1.17 27.68 7.28
CA SER A 455 2.56 28.12 7.19
C SER A 455 3.32 27.79 8.49
N GLY A 456 2.70 28.04 9.64
CA GLY A 456 3.31 27.74 10.92
C GLY A 456 3.52 26.25 11.16
N LEU A 457 2.56 25.42 10.72
CA LEU A 457 2.67 23.97 10.86
C LEU A 457 3.80 23.41 10.01
N LEU A 458 3.83 23.78 8.74
CA LEU A 458 4.78 23.19 7.79
C LEU A 458 6.17 23.76 7.92
N GLY A 459 6.30 25.02 8.36
CA GLY A 459 7.60 25.63 8.61
C GLY A 459 8.54 25.49 7.42
N SER A 460 9.67 24.83 7.63
CA SER A 460 10.67 24.65 6.58
C SER A 460 10.19 23.72 5.45
N ASN A 461 9.08 23.02 5.65
CA ASN A 461 8.49 22.11 4.64
C ASN A 461 7.39 22.79 3.82
N LEU A 462 7.25 24.11 3.95
CA LEU A 462 6.15 24.83 3.30
C LEU A 462 6.13 24.64 1.78
N ASN A 463 7.29 24.56 1.15
CA ASN A 463 7.36 24.38 -0.31
C ASN A 463 6.73 23.08 -0.78
N ASP A 464 6.59 22.11 0.10
CA ASP A 464 5.97 20.83 -0.28
C ASP A 464 4.48 20.97 -0.62
N LEU A 465 3.83 22.05 -0.17
CA LEU A 465 2.45 22.32 -0.60
C LEU A 465 2.35 22.46 -2.11
N LYS A 466 3.31 23.14 -2.72
CA LYS A 466 3.32 23.30 -4.18
C LYS A 466 3.51 21.97 -4.88
N THR A 467 4.45 21.17 -4.36
CA THR A 467 4.71 19.83 -4.92
C THR A 467 3.45 18.95 -4.87
N PHE A 468 2.65 19.11 -3.81
CA PHE A 468 1.46 18.28 -3.58
C PHE A 468 0.16 19.00 -3.93
N GLU A 469 0.21 20.05 -4.75
CA GLU A 469 -0.99 20.86 -5.00
C GLU A 469 -2.12 20.09 -5.69
N ASN A 470 -1.80 18.99 -6.36
CA ASN A 470 -2.81 18.15 -6.98
C ASN A 470 -3.37 17.07 -6.05
N ASN A 471 -2.80 16.93 -4.85
CA ASN A 471 -3.36 16.04 -3.84
C ASN A 471 -4.71 16.57 -3.40
N THR A 472 -5.68 15.67 -3.21
CA THR A 472 -7.06 16.07 -2.89
C THR A 472 -7.14 16.96 -1.65
N VAL A 473 -6.41 16.62 -0.59
CA VAL A 473 -6.45 17.39 0.67
C VAL A 473 -5.92 18.79 0.45
N VAL A 474 -4.75 18.90 -0.20
CA VAL A 474 -4.13 20.20 -0.46
C VAL A 474 -5.00 21.02 -1.40
N HIS A 475 -5.48 20.40 -2.48
CA HIS A 475 -6.30 21.07 -3.46
C HIS A 475 -7.58 21.65 -2.83
N ASN A 476 -8.26 20.86 -2.01
CA ASN A 476 -9.48 21.31 -1.35
C ASN A 476 -9.21 22.46 -0.39
N TRP A 477 -8.10 22.40 0.33
CA TRP A 477 -7.74 23.49 1.24
C TRP A 477 -7.44 24.76 0.46
N VAL A 478 -6.62 24.67 -0.61
CA VAL A 478 -6.26 25.80 -1.45
C VAL A 478 -7.51 26.48 -1.99
N SER A 479 -8.47 25.70 -2.48
CA SER A 479 -9.67 26.25 -3.13
C SER A 479 -10.54 27.06 -2.18
N LYS A 480 -10.37 26.87 -0.87
CA LYS A 480 -11.14 27.62 0.12
C LYS A 480 -10.44 28.90 0.60
N GLN A 481 -9.17 29.07 0.23
CA GLN A 481 -8.43 30.24 0.66
C GLN A 481 -8.51 31.35 -0.38
N PHE A 482 -8.43 32.59 0.05
CA PHE A 482 -8.30 33.70 -0.90
C PHE A 482 -6.95 33.62 -1.58
N GLN A 483 -6.95 33.84 -2.90
CA GLN A 483 -5.68 33.78 -3.65
C GLN A 483 -4.68 34.81 -3.10
N SER A 484 -5.15 35.97 -2.67
CA SER A 484 -4.27 37.01 -2.09
C SER A 484 -3.53 36.49 -0.86
N GLU A 485 -4.20 35.65 -0.05
CA GLU A 485 -3.55 35.06 1.13
C GLU A 485 -2.55 34.00 0.71
N LEU A 486 -2.90 33.17 -0.28
CA LEU A 486 -1.98 32.14 -0.77
C LEU A 486 -0.71 32.76 -1.37
N ASP A 487 -0.87 33.90 -2.05
CA ASP A 487 0.26 34.59 -2.68
C ASP A 487 1.30 35.04 -1.64
N LYS A 488 0.88 35.29 -0.41
CA LYS A 488 1.82 35.69 0.66
C LYS A 488 2.81 34.58 1.01
N LEU A 489 2.49 33.32 0.69
CA LEU A 489 3.39 32.22 0.97
C LEU A 489 4.59 32.21 0.03
N GLY A 490 4.48 32.80 -1.16
CA GLY A 490 5.59 32.90 -2.10
C GLY A 490 6.03 31.62 -2.73
N ILE A 491 5.14 30.62 -2.83
CA ILE A 491 5.49 29.31 -3.38
C ILE A 491 4.70 28.97 -4.65
N GLY A 492 3.90 29.91 -5.14
CA GLY A 492 3.25 29.73 -6.45
C GLY A 492 1.97 28.91 -6.46
N LEU A 493 1.31 28.76 -5.31
CA LEU A 493 0.03 28.06 -5.26
C LEU A 493 -1.02 28.84 -6.06
N ILE A 494 -1.82 28.12 -6.83
CA ILE A 494 -2.91 28.71 -7.62
C ILE A 494 -4.19 27.94 -7.34
N GLY A 495 -5.33 28.54 -7.66
CA GLY A 495 -6.62 27.88 -7.48
C GLY A 495 -7.43 28.42 -6.31
N GLY A 496 -6.95 29.46 -5.63
CA GLY A 496 -7.68 30.10 -4.55
C GLY A 496 -8.85 30.95 -5.04
N ARG A 497 -9.67 31.39 -4.08
CA ARG A 497 -10.83 32.24 -4.39
C ARG A 497 -10.37 33.67 -4.65
N VAL A 498 -11.14 34.34 -5.49
CA VAL A 498 -10.96 35.78 -5.68
C VAL A 498 -11.51 36.49 -4.44
N ASP A 499 -10.74 37.46 -3.92
CA ASP A 499 -11.20 38.23 -2.77
C ASP A 499 -12.40 39.06 -3.17
N SER A 500 -13.52 38.85 -2.51
CA SER A 500 -14.76 39.56 -2.87
C SER A 500 -14.69 41.06 -2.60
N ASN A 501 -13.72 41.48 -1.77
CA ASN A 501 -13.55 42.91 -1.51
C ASN A 501 -12.72 43.60 -2.59
N THR A 502 -12.13 42.85 -3.49
CA THR A 502 -11.44 43.45 -4.59
C THR A 502 -12.43 43.53 -5.70
N THR A 503 -13.47 44.23 -5.50
CA THR A 503 -14.35 44.51 -6.54
C THR A 503 -13.56 45.17 -7.59
N PRO A 504 -13.55 44.64 -8.70
CA PRO A 504 -12.83 45.19 -9.74
C PRO A 504 -13.47 46.46 -10.05
N MET A 505 -12.83 47.37 -10.01
CA MET A 505 -13.32 48.53 -10.32
C MET A 505 -13.55 48.47 -11.68
N ILE A 506 -13.94 47.70 -12.10
CA ILE A 506 -14.25 47.59 -13.29
C ILE A 506 -14.64 48.53 -13.92
N THR A 507 -14.34 49.16 -13.96
CA THR A 507 -14.51 49.77 -14.54
C THR A 507 -14.92 49.71 -15.56
N ASN A 508 -15.24 49.90 -15.81
CA ASN A 508 -15.63 49.83 -16.65
C ASN A 508 -15.38 49.58 -17.73
N THR A 509 -15.13 49.33 -17.98
CA THR A 509 -14.81 48.83 -18.83
C THR A 509 -15.05 47.90 -19.35
N ALA A 510 -15.38 47.95 -19.67
CA ALA A 510 -15.55 46.93 -20.06
C ALA A 510 -15.53 45.85 -20.39
N ILE A 511 -15.79 45.81 -20.45
CA ILE A 511 -15.90 44.72 -20.43
C ILE A 511 -15.93 43.69 -20.69
N PRO A 512 -16.19 43.81 -20.82
CA PRO A 512 -16.39 42.73 -20.70
C PRO A 512 -16.30 41.61 -20.78
N ILE A 513 -16.65 41.88 -20.69
CA ILE A 513 -16.55 40.95 -20.16
C ILE A 513 -16.28 39.70 -20.27
N THR A 514 -16.67 39.97 -20.57
CA THR A 514 -16.38 39.02 -20.15
C THR A 514 -15.95 37.94 -19.92
N ASN A 515 -16.40 39.35 -20.66
CA ASN A 515 -16.23 38.44 -20.04
C ASN A 515 -15.70 37.38 -19.69
N THR A 516 -16.11 37.93 -20.42
CA THR A 516 -15.97 37.20 -19.73
C THR A 516 -15.44 36.25 -19.15
N THR A 517 -15.82 36.96 -20.09
CA THR A 517 -15.70 36.29 -19.39
C THR A 517 -15.06 35.40 -18.68
N SER A 518 -15.51 36.35 -19.79
CA SER A 518 -15.36 35.80 -19.03
C SER A 518 -14.79 35.01 -18.24
N GLY A 519 -15.35 36.13 -20.00
CA GLY A 519 -15.48 35.66 -19.02
C GLY A 519 -15.06 34.90 -18.42
N GLN A 520 -14.74 34.73 -18.69
CA GLN A 520 -14.95 34.53 -18.28
C GLN A 520 -14.63 33.80 -17.54
N SER A 521 -15.13 35.08 -18.75
CA SER A 521 -15.34 35.13 -18.16
C SER A 521 -15.05 34.66 -17.53
N ARG A 522 -15.01 34.40 -17.97
CA ARG A 522 -15.42 34.38 -17.58
C ARG A 522 -15.35 33.65 -16.86
N GLY A 523 -15.80 34.93 -18.28
CA GLY A 523 -16.57 34.82 -17.40
C GLY A 523 -16.73 34.52 -16.99
N THR A 524 -16.72 34.84 -17.17
CA THR A 524 -17.43 35.04 -16.73
C THR A 524 -17.63 34.93 -16.38
N TYR A 525 -17.52 34.33 -16.51
CA TYR A 525 -18.21 34.57 -16.18
C TYR A 525 -18.57 34.47 -16.08
N PRO A 526 -19.06 35.73 -16.80
CA PRO A 526 -19.75 36.06 -16.42
C PRO A 526 -19.98 35.95 -16.02
N ALA A 527 -20.38 36.20 -16.87
CA ALA A 527 -20.96 36.33 -16.22
C ALA A 527 -21.17 36.11 -15.67
N PRO A 528 -20.97 35.80 -16.09
CA PRO A 528 -21.54 35.87 -15.59
C PRO A 528 -21.71 35.56 -15.17
N LEU A 529 -21.94 35.84 -15.89
CA LEU A 529 -22.28 35.92 -15.35
C LEU A 529 -22.26 35.21 -14.88
N LEU A 530 -22.39 35.54 -15.57
CA LEU A 530 -22.67 35.50 -14.98
C LEU A 530 -22.65 34.87 -14.44
N PHE A 531 -22.42 34.12 -14.69
CA PHE A 531 -22.64 34.12 -14.16
C PHE A 531 -22.73 33.62 -13.82
N LEU A 532 -23.74 35.22 -14.63
CA LEU A 532 -23.87 35.40 -14.14
C LEU A 532 -23.76 34.64 -13.78
N LEU A 533 -23.16 33.97 -14.28
CA LEU A 533 -23.24 33.73 -13.84
C LEU A 533 -23.05 32.93 -13.29
N GLY A 534 -24.15 34.22 -14.95
CA GLY A 534 -24.33 33.82 -14.03
C GLY A 534 -24.20 33.31 -13.70
N LEU A 535 -24.40 33.48 -13.74
CA LEU A 535 -24.46 33.51 -13.29
C LEU A 535 -24.24 32.75 -13.19
N LEU A 536 -24.61 33.20 -13.82
CA LEU A 536 -24.45 33.08 -13.50
C LEU A 536 -24.02 32.26 -13.24
N PHE A 537 -23.41 31.38 -13.44
CA PHE A 537 -23.09 31.15 -13.11
C PHE A 537 -22.86 30.53 -12.82
N ILE A 538 -24.37 31.83 -13.40
CA ILE A 538 -24.34 31.86 -12.91
C ILE A 538 -24.00 31.30 -12.66
N ALA A 539 -24.64 31.64 -13.35
CA ALA A 539 -24.41 31.53 -12.84
C ALA A 539 -23.99 30.96 -12.60
N VAL A 540 -23.95 31.09 -13.23
CA VAL A 540 -23.63 30.86 -12.82
C VAL A 540 -23.16 30.28 -12.45
N GLN A 541 -23.47 29.86 -12.55
CA GLN A 541 -23.18 29.68 -12.09
C GLN A 541 -22.94 29.11 -11.53
N MET A 542 -23.97 29.65 -12.42
CA MET A 542 -23.94 29.65 -11.94
C MET A 542 -23.61 29.24 -11.46
#